data_6085d56c077889c91740c690adc027ce
#
_entry.id   6085d56c077889c91740c690adc027ce
#
_cell.length_a   1.000
_cell.length_b   1.000
_cell.length_c   1.000
_cell.angle_alpha   90.00
_cell.angle_beta   90.00
_cell.angle_gamma   90.00
#
_symmetry.space_group_name_H-M   'P 1'
#
loop_
_entity.id
_entity.type
_entity.pdbx_description
1 polymer ?
#
loop_
_entity_poly.entity_id
_entity_poly.type
_entity_poly.pdbx_seq_one_letter_code
_entity_poly.pdbx_strand_id
1 'polypeptide(L)'
;MIHYLYTAFYDAARYGSPVMRPVWFDFADEPQFYESESQFMFGSSMLVAPKLTTPTEPLDKMKMQEVTFTLPESAKWYNYYSKKVEQVTGQAVTRYLPDLEQAVFIKGGSVMPMLEHDECMALMSCFHNKLRLEVYLDENQEASG
;
A
#
# COMPACT_ATOMS: atom_id res chain seq x y z
N MET A 1 7.37 6.70 4.55
CA MET A 1 6.60 6.69 3.28
C MET A 1 6.85 7.86 2.33
N ILE A 2 7.35 9.01 2.80
CA ILE A 2 7.51 10.20 1.95
C ILE A 2 8.43 9.97 0.73
N HIS A 3 9.51 9.21 0.87
CA HIS A 3 10.42 8.91 -0.24
C HIS A 3 9.77 8.07 -1.33
N TYR A 4 8.95 7.10 -0.95
CA TYR A 4 8.16 6.34 -1.92
C TYR A 4 7.18 7.24 -2.70
N LEU A 5 6.54 8.19 -2.01
CA LEU A 5 5.69 9.18 -2.66
C LEU A 5 6.47 10.02 -3.68
N TYR A 6 7.69 10.43 -3.37
CA TYR A 6 8.56 11.14 -4.31
C TYR A 6 8.93 10.30 -5.53
N THR A 7 9.23 9.02 -5.34
CA THR A 7 9.45 8.09 -6.46
C THR A 7 8.21 8.00 -7.34
N ALA A 8 7.03 7.86 -6.74
CA ALA A 8 5.77 7.81 -7.49
C ALA A 8 5.49 9.14 -8.26
N PHE A 9 5.83 10.29 -7.70
CA PHE A 9 5.75 11.58 -8.40
C PHE A 9 6.77 11.71 -9.53
N TYR A 10 7.99 11.19 -9.34
CA TYR A 10 8.98 11.14 -10.38
C TYR A 10 8.50 10.31 -11.58
N ASP A 11 7.94 9.13 -11.31
CA ASP A 11 7.38 8.24 -12.33
C ASP A 11 6.18 8.90 -13.04
N ALA A 12 5.34 9.60 -12.30
CA ALA A 12 4.23 10.36 -12.86
C ALA A 12 4.72 11.46 -13.81
N ALA A 13 5.75 12.22 -13.42
CA ALA A 13 6.32 13.29 -14.22
C ALA A 13 7.09 12.77 -15.45
N ARG A 14 7.74 11.62 -15.32
CA ARG A 14 8.62 11.06 -16.37
C ARG A 14 7.85 10.21 -17.38
N TYR A 15 6.91 9.42 -16.92
CA TYR A 15 6.24 8.37 -17.71
C TYR A 15 4.72 8.58 -17.81
N GLY A 16 4.16 9.58 -17.13
CA GLY A 16 2.72 9.82 -17.10
C GLY A 16 1.93 8.84 -16.24
N SER A 17 2.60 8.03 -15.41
CA SER A 17 1.93 7.04 -14.55
C SER A 17 1.18 7.72 -13.42
N PRO A 18 -0.14 7.50 -13.23
CA PRO A 18 -0.86 8.08 -12.10
C PRO A 18 -0.32 7.61 -10.76
N VAL A 19 -0.18 8.52 -9.80
CA VAL A 19 0.27 8.20 -8.44
C VAL A 19 -0.78 7.37 -7.69
N MET A 20 -2.06 7.79 -7.78
CA MET A 20 -3.20 6.99 -7.31
C MET A 20 -3.94 6.48 -8.53
N ARG A 21 -4.21 5.19 -8.58
CA ARG A 21 -4.83 4.54 -9.73
C ARG A 21 -5.67 3.34 -9.33
N PRO A 22 -6.72 3.01 -10.12
CA PRO A 22 -7.53 1.84 -9.82
C PRO A 22 -6.69 0.56 -9.90
N VAL A 23 -7.08 -0.47 -9.16
CA VAL A 23 -6.33 -1.74 -9.12
C VAL A 23 -6.19 -2.38 -10.49
N TRP A 24 -7.23 -2.31 -11.33
CA TRP A 24 -7.20 -2.85 -12.69
C TRP A 24 -6.14 -2.23 -13.60
N PHE A 25 -5.59 -1.05 -13.26
CA PHE A 25 -4.53 -0.42 -14.06
C PHE A 25 -3.25 -1.26 -14.08
N ASP A 26 -2.92 -1.89 -12.95
CA ASP A 26 -1.76 -2.79 -12.83
C ASP A 26 -2.14 -4.27 -13.00
N PHE A 27 -3.43 -4.61 -12.87
CA PHE A 27 -3.96 -5.98 -12.87
C PHE A 27 -5.13 -6.11 -13.84
N ALA A 28 -4.87 -5.73 -15.11
CA ALA A 28 -5.88 -5.70 -16.17
C ALA A 28 -6.44 -7.09 -16.53
N ASP A 29 -5.70 -8.16 -16.25
CA ASP A 29 -6.12 -9.54 -16.51
C ASP A 29 -7.03 -10.12 -15.41
N GLU A 30 -7.34 -9.31 -14.36
CA GLU A 30 -8.20 -9.70 -13.25
C GLU A 30 -9.52 -8.91 -13.26
N PRO A 31 -10.57 -9.39 -13.97
CA PRO A 31 -11.81 -8.64 -14.20
C PRO A 31 -12.57 -8.22 -12.93
N GLN A 32 -12.38 -8.93 -11.80
CA GLN A 32 -13.00 -8.57 -10.52
C GLN A 32 -12.62 -7.18 -10.02
N PHE A 33 -11.56 -6.56 -10.56
CA PHE A 33 -11.14 -5.22 -10.18
C PHE A 33 -11.70 -4.11 -11.06
N TYR A 34 -12.37 -4.42 -12.17
CA TYR A 34 -12.89 -3.38 -13.09
C TYR A 34 -13.93 -2.47 -12.44
N GLU A 35 -14.72 -3.00 -11.53
CA GLU A 35 -15.75 -2.27 -10.80
C GLU A 35 -15.38 -2.03 -9.32
N SER A 36 -14.11 -2.21 -8.96
CA SER A 36 -13.65 -2.02 -7.57
C SER A 36 -13.50 -0.54 -7.24
N GLU A 37 -14.37 -0.03 -6.35
CA GLU A 37 -14.38 1.36 -5.90
C GLU A 37 -13.82 1.54 -4.47
N SER A 38 -13.62 0.43 -3.74
CA SER A 38 -13.27 0.47 -2.31
C SER A 38 -11.77 0.37 -2.04
N GLN A 39 -10.96 0.20 -3.06
CA GLN A 39 -9.51 0.04 -2.93
C GLN A 39 -8.78 0.57 -4.17
N PHE A 40 -7.51 0.94 -4.00
CA PHE A 40 -6.71 1.52 -5.07
C PHE A 40 -5.23 1.17 -4.91
N MET A 41 -4.48 1.31 -6.01
CA MET A 41 -3.03 1.28 -6.00
C MET A 41 -2.47 2.68 -5.72
N PHE A 42 -1.48 2.76 -4.85
CA PHE A 42 -0.69 3.96 -4.61
C PHE A 42 0.74 3.69 -5.13
N GLY A 43 1.09 4.31 -6.24
CA GLY A 43 2.21 3.90 -7.05
C GLY A 43 2.01 2.47 -7.59
N SER A 44 3.10 1.82 -8.00
CA SER A 44 3.08 0.45 -8.54
C SER A 44 3.16 -0.66 -7.49
N SER A 45 3.47 -0.29 -6.24
CA SER A 45 3.89 -1.27 -5.23
C SER A 45 2.99 -1.35 -4.01
N MET A 46 2.04 -0.43 -3.84
CA MET A 46 1.21 -0.39 -2.64
C MET A 46 -0.28 -0.44 -2.98
N LEU A 47 -1.01 -1.36 -2.37
CA LEU A 47 -2.46 -1.41 -2.41
C LEU A 47 -3.02 -0.87 -1.09
N VAL A 48 -4.00 0.00 -1.20
CA VAL A 48 -4.68 0.62 -0.06
C VAL A 48 -6.18 0.34 -0.15
N ALA A 49 -6.75 -0.22 0.89
CA ALA A 49 -8.18 -0.35 1.08
C ALA A 49 -8.58 0.49 2.31
N PRO A 50 -9.05 1.72 2.08
CA PRO A 50 -9.45 2.61 3.16
C PRO A 50 -10.75 2.13 3.81
N LYS A 51 -10.93 2.47 5.08
CA LYS A 51 -12.22 2.34 5.76
C LYS A 51 -13.14 3.44 5.25
N LEU A 52 -14.21 3.07 4.59
CA LEU A 52 -15.17 4.00 3.99
C LEU A 52 -16.36 4.32 4.90
N THR A 53 -16.43 3.74 6.08
CA THR A 53 -17.46 4.02 7.09
C THR A 53 -17.18 5.32 7.82
N THR A 54 -18.19 6.18 7.94
CA THR A 54 -18.07 7.42 8.73
C THR A 54 -18.01 7.04 10.22
N PRO A 55 -16.98 7.45 10.97
CA PRO A 55 -16.97 7.27 12.41
C PRO A 55 -18.13 8.05 13.02
N THR A 56 -18.98 7.40 13.80
CA THR A 56 -20.07 8.04 14.56
C THR A 56 -19.59 8.71 15.85
N GLU A 57 -18.35 8.46 16.22
CA GLU A 57 -17.71 8.93 17.46
C GLU A 57 -16.24 9.29 17.16
N PRO A 58 -15.55 10.01 18.07
CA PRO A 58 -14.12 10.30 17.94
C PRO A 58 -13.29 9.04 17.71
N LEU A 59 -12.24 9.14 16.88
CA LEU A 59 -11.35 8.03 16.58
C LEU A 59 -10.68 7.51 17.85
N ASP A 60 -10.77 6.21 18.07
CA ASP A 60 -10.18 5.51 19.23
C ASP A 60 -9.32 4.34 18.73
N LYS A 61 -8.08 4.25 19.23
CA LYS A 61 -7.17 3.12 18.93
C LYS A 61 -7.72 1.76 19.39
N MET A 62 -8.60 1.76 20.36
CA MET A 62 -9.23 0.54 20.92
C MET A 62 -10.46 0.10 20.11
N LYS A 63 -11.04 1.00 19.32
CA LYS A 63 -12.21 0.71 18.49
C LYS A 63 -11.79 0.03 17.21
N MET A 64 -12.46 -1.07 16.89
CA MET A 64 -12.21 -1.85 15.69
C MET A 64 -13.28 -1.55 14.66
N GLN A 65 -12.85 -1.32 13.42
CA GLN A 65 -13.74 -1.14 12.27
C GLN A 65 -13.52 -2.22 11.23
N GLU A 66 -14.59 -2.58 10.57
CA GLU A 66 -14.58 -3.52 9.47
C GLU A 66 -14.00 -2.90 8.20
N VAL A 67 -13.16 -3.63 7.50
CA VAL A 67 -12.68 -3.31 6.17
C VAL A 67 -12.67 -4.58 5.32
N THR A 68 -13.22 -4.47 4.11
CA THR A 68 -13.21 -5.54 3.12
C THR A 68 -12.31 -5.16 1.97
N PHE A 69 -11.44 -6.07 1.57
CA PHE A 69 -10.51 -5.89 0.46
C PHE A 69 -10.31 -7.20 -0.31
N THR A 70 -9.81 -7.08 -1.53
CA THR A 70 -9.40 -8.20 -2.36
C THR A 70 -7.98 -7.95 -2.84
N LEU A 71 -7.08 -8.89 -2.62
CA LEU A 71 -5.71 -8.81 -3.14
C LEU A 71 -5.63 -9.52 -4.50
N PRO A 72 -5.01 -8.92 -5.52
CA PRO A 72 -4.75 -9.59 -6.79
C PRO A 72 -4.03 -10.92 -6.62
N GLU A 73 -4.49 -11.92 -7.37
CA GLU A 73 -3.96 -13.28 -7.29
C GLU A 73 -2.62 -13.42 -8.01
N SER A 74 -2.41 -12.62 -9.03
CA SER A 74 -1.20 -12.63 -9.86
C SER A 74 0.05 -12.06 -9.17
N ALA A 75 -0.05 -11.62 -7.91
CA ALA A 75 1.06 -11.06 -7.15
C ALA A 75 1.08 -11.56 -5.71
N LYS A 76 2.28 -11.63 -5.14
CA LYS A 76 2.48 -11.85 -3.72
C LYS A 76 2.29 -10.55 -2.96
N TRP A 77 1.66 -10.62 -1.78
CA TRP A 77 1.35 -9.44 -0.99
C TRP A 77 1.87 -9.57 0.43
N TYR A 78 2.34 -8.43 0.96
CA TYR A 78 2.82 -8.30 2.33
C TYR A 78 2.00 -7.26 3.06
N ASN A 79 1.53 -7.58 4.24
CA ASN A 79 0.88 -6.59 5.10
C ASN A 79 1.89 -5.51 5.51
N TYR A 80 1.54 -4.25 5.33
CA TYR A 80 2.44 -3.11 5.59
C TYR A 80 2.91 -3.04 7.05
N TYR A 81 2.05 -3.34 8.02
CA TYR A 81 2.37 -3.23 9.44
C TYR A 81 3.10 -4.45 9.97
N SER A 82 2.58 -5.63 9.73
CA SER A 82 3.13 -6.88 10.25
C SER A 82 4.33 -7.41 9.45
N LYS A 83 4.53 -6.91 8.22
CA LYS A 83 5.55 -7.37 7.26
C LYS A 83 5.42 -8.85 6.86
N LYS A 84 4.30 -9.47 7.21
CA LYS A 84 4.03 -10.88 6.88
C LYS A 84 3.35 -11.00 5.52
N VAL A 85 3.60 -12.14 4.87
CA VAL A 85 2.94 -12.51 3.62
C VAL A 85 1.45 -12.75 3.88
N GLU A 86 0.61 -12.20 3.03
CA GLU A 86 -0.82 -12.50 2.99
C GLU A 86 -1.05 -13.81 2.23
N GLN A 87 -1.83 -14.69 2.85
CA GLN A 87 -2.07 -16.04 2.30
C GLN A 87 -3.31 -16.10 1.41
N VAL A 88 -4.16 -15.10 1.49
CA VAL A 88 -5.45 -15.09 0.79
C VAL A 88 -5.43 -14.00 -0.27
N THR A 89 -5.50 -14.43 -1.54
CA THR A 89 -5.57 -13.59 -2.73
C THR A 89 -6.75 -14.03 -3.61
N GLY A 90 -7.15 -13.22 -4.57
CA GLY A 90 -8.20 -13.55 -5.54
C GLY A 90 -9.63 -13.53 -4.99
N GLN A 91 -9.82 -13.38 -3.69
CA GLN A 91 -11.15 -13.34 -3.06
C GLN A 91 -11.27 -12.22 -2.03
N ALA A 92 -12.50 -11.79 -1.77
CA ALA A 92 -12.78 -10.77 -0.77
C ALA A 92 -12.51 -11.29 0.65
N VAL A 93 -11.76 -10.49 1.41
CA VAL A 93 -11.42 -10.76 2.80
C VAL A 93 -11.92 -9.60 3.66
N THR A 94 -12.66 -9.92 4.69
CA THR A 94 -13.10 -8.94 5.69
C THR A 94 -12.25 -9.06 6.96
N ARG A 95 -11.72 -7.93 7.43
CA ARG A 95 -10.96 -7.84 8.69
C ARG A 95 -11.43 -6.69 9.55
N TYR A 96 -11.21 -6.81 10.85
CA TYR A 96 -11.40 -5.74 11.82
C TYR A 96 -10.05 -5.12 12.16
N LEU A 97 -9.91 -3.83 11.92
CA LEU A 97 -8.68 -3.07 12.18
C LEU A 97 -8.96 -1.92 13.15
N PRO A 98 -7.98 -1.57 14.00
CA PRO A 98 -8.06 -0.37 14.84
C PRO A 98 -8.39 0.88 14.02
N ASP A 99 -9.11 1.84 14.59
CA ASP A 99 -9.57 3.05 13.87
C ASP A 99 -8.44 3.80 13.16
N LEU A 100 -7.25 3.83 13.74
CA LEU A 100 -6.10 4.54 13.19
C LEU A 100 -5.27 3.73 12.18
N GLU A 101 -5.59 2.45 11.96
CA GLU A 101 -4.94 1.61 10.96
C GLU A 101 -5.80 1.48 9.71
N GLN A 102 -5.17 1.49 8.55
CA GLN A 102 -5.80 1.19 7.27
C GLN A 102 -5.34 -0.17 6.75
N ALA A 103 -6.10 -0.81 5.88
CA ALA A 103 -5.64 -2.00 5.19
C ALA A 103 -4.65 -1.58 4.08
N VAL A 104 -3.37 -1.77 4.33
CA VAL A 104 -2.27 -1.41 3.43
C VAL A 104 -1.40 -2.63 3.18
N PHE A 105 -1.14 -2.88 1.91
CA PHE A 105 -0.36 -4.04 1.45
C PHE A 105 0.72 -3.61 0.47
N ILE A 106 1.87 -4.28 0.55
CA ILE A 106 2.99 -4.06 -0.37
C ILE A 106 3.09 -5.25 -1.31
N LYS A 107 3.20 -4.96 -2.60
CA LYS A 107 3.39 -5.97 -3.64
C LYS A 107 4.79 -6.58 -3.55
N GLY A 108 4.89 -7.89 -3.63
CA GLY A 108 6.15 -8.60 -3.81
C GLY A 108 6.85 -8.16 -5.10
N GLY A 109 8.17 -8.24 -5.11
CA GLY A 109 8.99 -7.71 -6.18
C GLY A 109 9.33 -6.22 -6.02
N SER A 110 9.02 -5.59 -4.87
CA SER A 110 9.18 -4.16 -4.65
C SER A 110 10.28 -3.83 -3.65
N VAL A 111 10.95 -2.70 -3.87
CA VAL A 111 11.90 -2.09 -2.92
C VAL A 111 11.33 -0.74 -2.46
N MET A 112 11.10 -0.60 -1.16
CA MET A 112 10.47 0.56 -0.56
C MET A 112 11.49 1.40 0.21
N PRO A 113 11.75 2.67 -0.21
CA PRO A 113 12.60 3.57 0.55
C PRO A 113 11.84 4.11 1.77
N MET A 114 12.36 3.84 2.95
CA MET A 114 11.80 4.26 4.23
C MET A 114 12.80 5.15 4.98
N LEU A 115 12.30 6.08 5.78
CA LEU A 115 13.13 6.82 6.73
C LEU A 115 13.43 5.95 7.96
N GLU A 116 14.65 6.01 8.45
CA GLU A 116 15.05 5.27 9.65
C GLU A 116 14.46 5.89 10.93
N HIS A 117 14.18 7.20 10.93
CA HIS A 117 13.58 7.93 12.05
C HIS A 117 12.54 8.94 11.56
N ASP A 118 11.42 9.01 12.25
CA ASP A 118 10.28 9.90 11.93
C ASP A 118 10.41 11.32 12.52
N GLU A 119 11.59 11.73 12.99
CA GLU A 119 11.77 13.01 13.71
C GLU A 119 11.94 14.24 12.80
N CYS A 120 11.55 14.16 11.54
CA CYS A 120 11.64 15.34 10.69
C CYS A 120 10.31 16.08 10.59
N MET A 121 10.32 17.34 11.04
CA MET A 121 9.15 18.22 10.99
C MET A 121 8.97 18.93 9.64
N ALA A 122 10.00 18.95 8.79
CA ALA A 122 9.96 19.54 7.47
C ALA A 122 10.60 18.63 6.43
N LEU A 123 10.03 18.61 5.23
CA LEU A 123 10.46 17.74 4.14
C LEU A 123 11.95 17.88 3.82
N MET A 124 12.45 19.11 3.77
CA MET A 124 13.86 19.39 3.47
C MET A 124 14.82 18.84 4.52
N SER A 125 14.42 18.77 5.79
CA SER A 125 15.23 18.17 6.85
C SER A 125 15.26 16.64 6.77
N CYS A 126 14.26 16.01 6.15
CA CYS A 126 14.18 14.57 5.98
C CYS A 126 15.16 14.01 4.95
N PHE A 127 15.58 14.80 3.96
CA PHE A 127 16.50 14.34 2.92
C PHE A 127 17.93 14.05 3.43
N HIS A 128 18.28 14.54 4.61
CA HIS A 128 19.57 14.27 5.24
C HIS A 128 19.55 13.04 6.18
N ASN A 129 18.38 12.47 6.42
CA ASN A 129 18.24 11.31 7.28
C ASN A 129 18.64 10.03 6.54
N LYS A 130 19.05 9.03 7.31
CA LYS A 130 19.41 7.72 6.76
C LYS A 130 18.18 7.05 6.16
N LEU A 131 18.35 6.51 4.96
CA LEU A 131 17.35 5.69 4.30
C LEU A 131 17.55 4.23 4.68
N ARG A 132 16.44 3.56 4.99
CA ARG A 132 16.33 2.11 5.08
C ARG A 132 15.58 1.63 3.84
N LEU A 133 16.11 0.63 3.16
CA LEU A 133 15.39 -0.04 2.09
C LEU A 133 14.69 -1.28 2.64
N GLU A 134 13.39 -1.33 2.49
CA GLU A 134 12.59 -2.52 2.78
C GLU A 134 12.36 -3.28 1.48
N VAL A 135 12.86 -4.52 1.42
CA VAL A 135 12.79 -5.38 0.23
C VAL A 135 11.70 -6.41 0.42
N TYR A 136 10.76 -6.46 -0.50
CA TYR A 136 9.63 -7.38 -0.51
C TYR A 136 9.75 -8.32 -1.72
N LEU A 137 10.16 -9.55 -1.48
CA LEU A 137 10.46 -10.51 -2.55
C LEU A 137 9.17 -11.05 -3.19
N ASP A 138 9.17 -11.19 -4.50
CA ASP A 138 8.11 -11.86 -5.26
C ASP A 138 8.15 -13.39 -5.13
N GLU A 139 7.41 -14.11 -5.96
CA GLU A 139 7.40 -15.58 -5.98
C GLU A 139 8.73 -16.18 -6.48
N ASN A 140 9.48 -15.43 -7.29
CA ASN A 140 10.81 -15.82 -7.79
C ASN A 140 11.94 -15.44 -6.84
N GLN A 141 11.62 -14.85 -5.67
CA GLN A 141 12.57 -14.30 -4.71
C GLN A 141 13.38 -13.12 -5.27
N GLU A 142 12.76 -12.32 -6.14
CA GLU A 142 13.35 -11.13 -6.73
C GLU A 142 12.62 -9.87 -6.27
N ALA A 143 13.31 -8.73 -6.31
CA ALA A 143 12.74 -7.41 -6.10
C ALA A 143 13.53 -6.36 -6.86
N SER A 144 12.81 -5.36 -7.42
CA SER A 144 13.37 -4.22 -8.14
C SER A 144 12.66 -2.93 -7.74
N GLY A 145 13.36 -1.80 -7.79
CA GLY A 145 12.81 -0.49 -7.46
C GLY A 145 13.78 0.64 -7.70
#